data_982bebcd3ec7242c7603ce616fd4ec81
#
_entry.id   982bebcd3ec7242c7603ce616fd4ec81
#
_cell.length_a   1.000
_cell.length_b   1.000
_cell.length_c   1.000
_cell.angle_alpha   90.00
_cell.angle_beta   90.00
_cell.angle_gamma   90.00
#
_symmetry.space_group_name_H-M   'P 1'
#
loop_
_entity.id
_entity.type
_entity.pdbx_description
1 polymer ?
#
loop_
_entity_poly.entity_id
_entity_poly.type
_entity_poly.pdbx_seq_one_letter_code
_entity_poly.pdbx_strand_id
1 'polypeptide(L)'
;MPKKIPNSYKVEKVNYDKVKHETSVDQSDRQVPYNLRQSGPTKVEMLISTRVRKSPYWHLSMKAGCYRATVYNRIYHPRGYVRPEKGGAMVEYQAIKKHVTMWNVAVERQIRVKGPDAEKFTDYVITRDATKISTMRGRYVILCNYKGGVLNDPVLMRIADNEFWFSLSDSDIGLYLQGVNANKRFNVEIDEIDACPVQIQGPKSKALMNDLIGDQVDLDNIPFYGLAEAKVGGRSCVISQSGFSGEAGYEIYLRNATLFAEDMWNAVLKAGKKHKLMVIAPAHHRRIQAGILSWGQDMDHEHNPFQC
;
A
#
# COMPACT_ATOMS: atom_id res chain seq x y z
N MET A 1 -22.68 -21.75 41.40
CA MET A 1 -22.39 -22.80 40.40
C MET A 1 -22.09 -22.15 39.06
N PRO A 2 -20.98 -22.42 38.41
CA PRO A 2 -20.72 -21.86 37.08
C PRO A 2 -21.71 -22.47 36.09
N LYS A 3 -22.35 -21.63 35.28
CA LYS A 3 -23.27 -22.06 34.21
C LYS A 3 -22.51 -22.96 33.23
N LYS A 4 -23.01 -24.17 33.00
CA LYS A 4 -22.46 -25.06 31.96
C LYS A 4 -22.53 -24.34 30.59
N ILE A 5 -21.39 -24.22 29.95
CA ILE A 5 -21.28 -23.70 28.58
C ILE A 5 -22.07 -24.68 27.68
N PRO A 6 -22.97 -24.18 26.80
CA PRO A 6 -23.75 -25.03 25.91
C PRO A 6 -22.88 -25.88 25.00
N ASN A 7 -23.30 -27.09 24.72
CA ASN A 7 -22.61 -28.07 23.86
C ASN A 7 -22.46 -27.64 22.37
N SER A 8 -22.99 -26.48 22.00
CA SER A 8 -22.86 -25.88 20.65
C SER A 8 -21.48 -25.35 20.31
N TYR A 9 -20.57 -25.31 21.30
CA TYR A 9 -19.15 -24.91 21.06
C TYR A 9 -18.23 -26.13 20.86
N LYS A 10 -18.72 -27.24 20.36
CA LYS A 10 -17.84 -28.27 19.82
C LYS A 10 -17.17 -27.75 18.60
N VAL A 11 -15.96 -27.21 18.75
CA VAL A 11 -15.07 -26.92 17.65
C VAL A 11 -14.85 -28.23 16.89
N GLU A 12 -15.29 -28.29 15.63
CA GLU A 12 -14.96 -29.41 14.75
C GLU A 12 -13.44 -29.60 14.77
N LYS A 13 -13.00 -30.84 14.83
CA LYS A 13 -11.57 -31.15 14.76
C LYS A 13 -11.03 -30.58 13.45
N VAL A 14 -10.26 -29.51 13.54
CA VAL A 14 -9.57 -28.96 12.38
C VAL A 14 -8.63 -30.05 11.86
N ASN A 15 -8.79 -30.42 10.59
CA ASN A 15 -7.85 -31.32 9.94
C ASN A 15 -6.56 -30.55 9.66
N TYR A 16 -5.60 -30.67 10.57
CA TYR A 16 -4.32 -29.96 10.52
C TYR A 16 -3.51 -30.27 9.27
N ASP A 17 -3.64 -31.46 8.71
CA ASP A 17 -2.89 -31.83 7.50
C ASP A 17 -3.42 -31.06 6.29
N LYS A 18 -4.71 -30.78 6.25
CA LYS A 18 -5.33 -29.98 5.18
C LYS A 18 -5.02 -28.48 5.34
N VAL A 19 -5.00 -27.98 6.58
CA VAL A 19 -4.68 -26.57 6.88
C VAL A 19 -3.18 -26.28 6.76
N LYS A 20 -2.34 -27.28 7.04
CA LYS A 20 -0.88 -27.17 7.02
C LYS A 20 -0.33 -26.76 5.65
N HIS A 21 -0.96 -27.20 4.56
CA HIS A 21 -0.54 -26.85 3.21
C HIS A 21 -1.04 -25.48 2.73
N GLU A 22 -2.05 -24.93 3.38
CA GLU A 22 -2.69 -23.69 2.92
C GLU A 22 -2.23 -22.44 3.69
N THR A 23 -1.84 -22.59 4.97
CA THR A 23 -1.64 -21.43 5.86
C THR A 23 -0.44 -21.52 6.78
N SER A 24 0.19 -22.69 6.96
CA SER A 24 1.30 -22.83 7.89
C SER A 24 2.64 -22.94 7.18
N VAL A 25 3.57 -22.10 7.62
CA VAL A 25 4.99 -22.31 7.34
C VAL A 25 5.52 -23.26 8.41
N ASP A 26 6.23 -24.31 8.02
CA ASP A 26 6.93 -25.15 8.99
C ASP A 26 7.95 -24.29 9.74
N GLN A 27 7.73 -24.15 11.02
CA GLN A 27 8.55 -23.28 11.86
C GLN A 27 9.74 -24.02 12.48
N SER A 28 9.82 -25.35 12.29
CA SER A 28 10.93 -26.16 12.82
C SER A 28 12.27 -25.76 12.19
N ASP A 29 12.26 -25.36 10.93
CA ASP A 29 13.45 -24.98 10.18
C ASP A 29 13.83 -23.49 10.29
N ARG A 30 13.01 -22.69 10.99
CA ARG A 30 13.28 -21.26 11.15
C ARG A 30 14.23 -20.99 12.30
N GLN A 31 15.36 -20.39 12.00
CA GLN A 31 16.33 -19.88 12.97
C GLN A 31 15.93 -18.47 13.49
N VAL A 32 14.67 -18.26 13.81
CA VAL A 32 14.18 -17.00 14.39
C VAL A 32 13.69 -17.25 15.82
N PRO A 33 13.82 -16.29 16.74
CA PRO A 33 13.27 -16.40 18.09
C PRO A 33 11.79 -16.76 18.06
N TYR A 34 11.36 -17.62 18.99
CA TYR A 34 9.98 -18.14 19.00
C TYR A 34 8.91 -17.04 18.99
N ASN A 35 9.13 -15.95 19.68
CA ASN A 35 8.24 -14.79 19.75
C ASN A 35 8.14 -13.98 18.46
N LEU A 36 9.08 -14.17 17.53
CA LEU A 36 9.08 -13.52 16.21
C LEU A 36 8.59 -14.45 15.09
N ARG A 37 8.33 -15.72 15.40
CA ARG A 37 7.80 -16.68 14.42
C ARG A 37 6.35 -16.35 14.12
N GLN A 38 5.98 -16.47 12.86
CA GLN A 38 4.56 -16.48 12.51
C GLN A 38 3.89 -17.65 13.21
N SER A 39 2.75 -17.38 13.84
CA SER A 39 1.93 -18.45 14.38
C SER A 39 1.44 -19.32 13.23
N GLY A 40 1.64 -20.63 13.37
CA GLY A 40 0.98 -21.62 12.50
C GLY A 40 -0.54 -21.61 12.71
N PRO A 41 -1.26 -22.55 12.08
CA PRO A 41 -2.71 -22.66 12.26
C PRO A 41 -3.02 -22.86 13.74
N THR A 42 -3.60 -21.83 14.32
CA THR A 42 -4.08 -21.85 15.70
C THR A 42 -5.59 -22.07 15.67
N LYS A 43 -6.12 -22.78 16.63
CA LYS A 43 -7.57 -22.91 16.84
C LYS A 43 -8.16 -21.66 17.49
N VAL A 44 -7.47 -20.54 17.42
CA VAL A 44 -7.89 -19.29 18.05
C VAL A 44 -8.55 -18.44 16.98
N GLU A 45 -9.79 -18.07 17.21
CA GLU A 45 -10.47 -17.04 16.44
C GLU A 45 -9.82 -15.68 16.75
N MET A 46 -9.36 -15.01 15.70
CA MET A 46 -8.76 -13.69 15.85
C MET A 46 -9.83 -12.62 15.64
N LEU A 47 -10.21 -11.93 16.73
CA LEU A 47 -11.09 -10.77 16.65
C LEU A 47 -10.28 -9.53 16.28
N ILE A 48 -10.44 -9.08 15.05
CA ILE A 48 -9.88 -7.81 14.61
C ILE A 48 -10.92 -6.73 14.88
N SER A 49 -10.64 -5.86 15.86
CA SER A 49 -11.61 -4.92 16.38
C SER A 49 -11.21 -3.44 16.21
N THR A 50 -11.46 -2.62 17.21
CA THR A 50 -11.37 -1.17 17.24
C THR A 50 -10.01 -0.55 16.93
N ARG A 51 -8.92 -1.32 16.88
CA ARG A 51 -7.56 -0.83 16.58
C ARG A 51 -7.21 -0.83 15.10
N VAL A 52 -8.10 -1.34 14.25
CA VAL A 52 -7.92 -1.39 12.81
C VAL A 52 -8.84 -0.37 12.16
N ARG A 53 -8.27 0.50 11.33
CA ARG A 53 -8.99 1.52 10.60
C ARG A 53 -9.55 0.96 9.29
N LYS A 54 -10.54 1.63 8.74
CA LYS A 54 -11.03 1.42 7.39
C LYS A 54 -10.50 2.55 6.50
N SER A 55 -9.99 2.21 5.33
CA SER A 55 -9.66 3.24 4.35
C SER A 55 -10.92 3.87 3.77
N PRO A 56 -10.84 5.08 3.19
CA PRO A 56 -11.99 5.71 2.50
C PRO A 56 -12.61 4.82 1.41
N TYR A 57 -11.81 3.91 0.81
CA TYR A 57 -12.26 2.98 -0.23
C TYR A 57 -12.72 1.61 0.30
N TRP A 58 -12.71 1.38 1.61
CA TRP A 58 -13.01 0.05 2.15
C TRP A 58 -14.41 -0.44 1.78
N HIS A 59 -15.43 0.40 1.95
CA HIS A 59 -16.82 0.05 1.62
C HIS A 59 -17.02 -0.18 0.11
N LEU A 60 -16.25 0.53 -0.74
CA LEU A 60 -16.25 0.34 -2.20
C LEU A 60 -15.56 -0.97 -2.58
N SER A 61 -14.50 -1.34 -1.88
CA SER A 61 -13.85 -2.64 -2.03
C SER A 61 -14.80 -3.78 -1.68
N MET A 62 -15.57 -3.64 -0.60
CA MET A 62 -16.59 -4.63 -0.23
C MET A 62 -17.70 -4.74 -1.29
N LYS A 63 -18.20 -3.62 -1.81
CA LYS A 63 -19.16 -3.59 -2.94
C LYS A 63 -18.59 -4.24 -4.20
N ALA A 64 -17.29 -4.12 -4.45
CA ALA A 64 -16.61 -4.74 -5.58
C ALA A 64 -16.34 -6.24 -5.38
N GLY A 65 -16.68 -6.82 -4.22
CA GLY A 65 -16.58 -8.25 -3.95
C GLY A 65 -15.33 -8.68 -3.17
N CYS A 66 -14.66 -7.75 -2.48
CA CYS A 66 -13.56 -8.12 -1.59
C CYS A 66 -14.05 -9.10 -0.54
N TYR A 67 -13.48 -10.31 -0.50
CA TYR A 67 -13.88 -11.37 0.43
C TYR A 67 -12.79 -11.76 1.42
N ARG A 68 -11.57 -11.26 1.23
CA ARG A 68 -10.40 -11.55 2.06
C ARG A 68 -9.61 -10.26 2.28
N ALA A 69 -9.15 -10.04 3.51
CA ALA A 69 -8.32 -8.91 3.87
C ALA A 69 -7.22 -9.32 4.86
N THR A 70 -6.18 -8.52 4.93
CA THR A 70 -5.18 -8.52 5.99
C THR A 70 -5.12 -7.14 6.63
N VAL A 71 -4.24 -6.95 7.58
CA VAL A 71 -3.96 -5.65 8.20
C VAL A 71 -2.59 -5.16 7.71
N TYR A 72 -2.54 -3.91 7.28
CA TYR A 72 -1.34 -3.22 6.83
C TYR A 72 -1.43 -1.78 7.33
N ASN A 73 -0.42 -1.26 8.00
CA ASN A 73 -0.45 0.07 8.63
C ASN A 73 -1.69 0.31 9.52
N ARG A 74 -2.16 -0.72 10.22
CA ARG A 74 -3.40 -0.72 11.03
C ARG A 74 -4.66 -0.43 10.24
N ILE A 75 -4.69 -0.73 8.93
CA ILE A 75 -5.82 -0.52 8.02
C ILE A 75 -6.15 -1.85 7.36
N TYR A 76 -7.44 -2.13 7.11
CA TYR A 76 -7.85 -3.30 6.33
C TYR A 76 -7.33 -3.18 4.91
N HIS A 77 -6.55 -4.18 4.50
CA HIS A 77 -5.92 -4.27 3.18
C HIS A 77 -6.57 -5.41 2.38
N PRO A 78 -7.19 -5.14 1.23
CA PRO A 78 -7.78 -6.17 0.38
C PRO A 78 -6.76 -7.22 -0.05
N ARG A 79 -7.14 -8.52 0.01
CA ARG A 79 -6.28 -9.65 -0.35
C ARG A 79 -6.93 -10.63 -1.32
N GLY A 80 -8.15 -10.35 -1.80
CA GLY A 80 -8.81 -11.14 -2.83
C GLY A 80 -10.21 -10.65 -3.14
N TYR A 81 -10.53 -10.65 -4.42
CA TYR A 81 -11.86 -10.32 -4.96
C TYR A 81 -12.48 -11.50 -5.71
N VAL A 82 -11.66 -12.28 -6.39
CA VAL A 82 -12.13 -13.49 -7.08
C VAL A 82 -11.96 -14.69 -6.15
N ARG A 83 -13.09 -15.32 -5.82
CA ARG A 83 -13.07 -16.50 -4.93
C ARG A 83 -12.39 -17.69 -5.61
N PRO A 84 -11.77 -18.63 -4.85
CA PRO A 84 -11.08 -19.80 -5.40
C PRO A 84 -11.92 -20.63 -6.38
N GLU A 85 -13.20 -20.84 -6.07
CA GLU A 85 -14.16 -21.58 -6.93
C GLU A 85 -14.43 -20.89 -8.27
N LYS A 86 -14.06 -19.62 -8.42
CA LYS A 86 -14.15 -18.83 -9.67
C LYS A 86 -12.79 -18.59 -10.32
N GLY A 87 -11.77 -19.35 -9.92
CA GLY A 87 -10.41 -19.26 -10.45
C GLY A 87 -9.44 -18.42 -9.62
N GLY A 88 -9.91 -17.76 -8.56
CA GLY A 88 -9.09 -17.12 -7.53
C GLY A 88 -8.09 -16.08 -8.06
N ALA A 89 -6.93 -16.04 -7.42
CA ALA A 89 -5.86 -15.09 -7.74
C ALA A 89 -5.33 -15.22 -9.18
N MET A 90 -5.52 -16.37 -9.84
CA MET A 90 -5.10 -16.55 -11.23
C MET A 90 -5.92 -15.69 -12.19
N VAL A 91 -7.21 -15.52 -11.94
CA VAL A 91 -8.07 -14.62 -12.74
C VAL A 91 -7.61 -13.16 -12.56
N GLU A 92 -7.33 -12.74 -11.32
CA GLU A 92 -6.78 -11.41 -11.02
C GLU A 92 -5.42 -11.20 -11.71
N TYR A 93 -4.55 -12.22 -11.69
CA TYR A 93 -3.27 -12.21 -12.40
C TYR A 93 -3.43 -12.04 -13.92
N GLN A 94 -4.36 -12.77 -14.53
CA GLN A 94 -4.61 -12.65 -15.97
C GLN A 94 -5.17 -11.27 -16.33
N ALA A 95 -5.98 -10.67 -15.45
CA ALA A 95 -6.52 -9.33 -15.68
C ALA A 95 -5.42 -8.28 -15.74
N ILE A 96 -4.47 -8.30 -14.79
CA ILE A 96 -3.36 -7.34 -14.78
C ILE A 96 -2.41 -7.53 -15.98
N LYS A 97 -2.19 -8.77 -16.42
CA LYS A 97 -1.34 -9.07 -17.58
C LYS A 97 -1.95 -8.66 -18.92
N LYS A 98 -3.27 -8.70 -19.07
CA LYS A 98 -3.95 -8.55 -20.35
C LYS A 98 -4.71 -7.23 -20.51
N HIS A 99 -5.09 -6.60 -19.40
CA HIS A 99 -6.00 -5.46 -19.40
C HIS A 99 -5.49 -4.34 -18.50
N VAL A 100 -6.31 -3.90 -17.59
CA VAL A 100 -6.00 -2.93 -16.55
C VAL A 100 -6.73 -3.31 -15.27
N THR A 101 -6.09 -3.05 -14.15
CA THR A 101 -6.65 -3.35 -12.83
C THR A 101 -6.60 -2.12 -11.94
N MET A 102 -7.52 -2.04 -10.98
CA MET A 102 -7.54 -1.04 -9.93
C MET A 102 -7.36 -1.71 -8.56
N TRP A 103 -6.45 -1.18 -7.75
CA TRP A 103 -6.11 -1.68 -6.44
C TRP A 103 -6.39 -0.62 -5.38
N ASN A 104 -7.12 -0.98 -4.34
CA ASN A 104 -7.18 -0.16 -3.14
C ASN A 104 -5.91 -0.35 -2.33
N VAL A 105 -5.01 0.63 -2.39
CA VAL A 105 -3.74 0.67 -1.66
C VAL A 105 -3.69 1.83 -0.67
N ALA A 106 -4.84 2.34 -0.24
CA ALA A 106 -4.94 3.41 0.77
C ALA A 106 -4.42 3.02 2.17
N VAL A 107 -3.90 1.82 2.30
CA VAL A 107 -3.10 1.37 3.45
C VAL A 107 -1.70 1.99 3.47
N GLU A 108 -1.23 2.49 2.34
CA GLU A 108 -0.01 3.30 2.20
C GLU A 108 -0.33 4.71 2.71
N ARG A 109 -0.19 4.89 4.01
CA ARG A 109 -0.43 6.18 4.67
C ARG A 109 0.53 7.23 4.11
N GLN A 110 0.04 8.43 3.91
CA GLN A 110 0.86 9.53 3.44
C GLN A 110 1.29 10.39 4.63
N ILE A 111 2.58 10.39 4.94
CA ILE A 111 3.14 11.31 5.94
C ILE A 111 3.73 12.50 5.22
N ARG A 112 3.17 13.67 5.52
CA ARG A 112 3.66 14.94 4.99
C ARG A 112 4.72 15.53 5.92
N VAL A 113 5.80 15.98 5.32
CA VAL A 113 6.80 16.86 5.94
C VAL A 113 6.75 18.19 5.19
N LYS A 114 6.38 19.27 5.90
CA LYS A 114 6.22 20.59 5.30
C LYS A 114 6.82 21.67 6.17
N GLY A 115 7.51 22.64 5.57
CA GLY A 115 8.07 23.77 6.28
C GLY A 115 9.37 24.27 5.67
N PRO A 116 9.93 25.34 6.20
CA PRO A 116 11.17 25.94 5.69
C PRO A 116 12.37 24.97 5.67
N ASP A 117 12.43 24.03 6.61
CA ASP A 117 13.50 23.04 6.70
C ASP A 117 13.09 21.65 6.16
N ALA A 118 12.02 21.55 5.37
CA ALA A 118 11.50 20.26 4.89
C ALA A 118 12.55 19.48 4.08
N GLU A 119 13.29 20.12 3.19
CA GLU A 119 14.35 19.47 2.42
C GLU A 119 15.48 18.97 3.32
N LYS A 120 15.96 19.80 4.24
CA LYS A 120 17.03 19.44 5.19
C LYS A 120 16.63 18.30 6.12
N PHE A 121 15.39 18.35 6.63
CA PHE A 121 14.87 17.29 7.47
C PHE A 121 14.72 15.98 6.69
N THR A 122 14.16 16.05 5.48
CA THR A 122 13.99 14.88 4.61
C THR A 122 15.35 14.26 4.28
N ASP A 123 16.35 15.07 3.90
CA ASP A 123 17.71 14.61 3.63
C ASP A 123 18.36 13.95 4.86
N TYR A 124 18.07 14.46 6.06
CA TYR A 124 18.59 13.90 7.30
C TYR A 124 18.05 12.51 7.63
N VAL A 125 16.81 12.17 7.23
CA VAL A 125 16.15 10.93 7.64
C VAL A 125 16.18 9.82 6.59
N ILE A 126 16.53 10.11 5.32
CA ILE A 126 16.60 9.13 4.25
C ILE A 126 18.06 8.79 3.89
N THR A 127 18.24 7.66 3.22
CA THR A 127 19.56 7.20 2.75
C THR A 127 19.96 7.76 1.39
N ARG A 128 19.21 8.71 0.86
CA ARG A 128 19.39 9.32 -0.45
C ARG A 128 19.52 10.83 -0.30
N ASP A 129 20.19 11.48 -1.24
CA ASP A 129 20.32 12.94 -1.30
C ASP A 129 18.97 13.57 -1.75
N ALA A 130 18.26 14.17 -0.80
CA ALA A 130 16.95 14.79 -1.04
C ALA A 130 17.06 16.04 -1.95
N THR A 131 18.20 16.72 -1.95
CA THR A 131 18.43 17.93 -2.75
C THR A 131 18.42 17.65 -4.26
N LYS A 132 18.67 16.39 -4.66
CA LYS A 132 18.61 15.91 -6.05
C LYS A 132 17.23 15.46 -6.50
N ILE A 133 16.22 15.59 -5.65
CA ILE A 133 14.84 15.28 -6.00
C ILE A 133 14.15 16.58 -6.41
N SER A 134 13.86 16.72 -7.69
CA SER A 134 13.17 17.90 -8.21
C SER A 134 11.71 17.93 -7.73
N THR A 135 11.10 19.12 -7.66
CA THR A 135 9.66 19.28 -7.42
C THR A 135 8.86 18.51 -8.48
N MET A 136 7.75 17.94 -8.08
CA MET A 136 6.91 17.02 -8.86
C MET A 136 7.65 15.76 -9.33
N ARG A 137 8.54 15.23 -8.47
CA ARG A 137 9.23 13.95 -8.66
C ARG A 137 9.15 13.10 -7.41
N GLY A 138 8.99 11.80 -7.63
CA GLY A 138 9.13 10.79 -6.59
C GLY A 138 10.45 10.04 -6.69
N ARG A 139 10.81 9.36 -5.60
CA ARG A 139 11.93 8.43 -5.52
C ARG A 139 11.63 7.33 -4.49
N TYR A 140 12.03 6.12 -4.81
CA TYR A 140 12.14 5.08 -3.80
C TYR A 140 13.31 5.41 -2.88
N VAL A 141 13.05 5.48 -1.59
CA VAL A 141 14.04 5.80 -0.56
C VAL A 141 13.96 4.79 0.58
N ILE A 142 15.00 4.75 1.41
CA ILE A 142 15.05 3.87 2.57
C ILE A 142 15.31 4.74 3.80
N LEU A 143 14.63 4.43 4.89
CA LEU A 143 14.93 4.96 6.21
C LEU A 143 15.53 3.85 7.06
N CYS A 144 16.60 4.18 7.79
CA CYS A 144 17.29 3.23 8.65
C CYS A 144 17.26 3.66 10.11
N ASN A 145 17.34 2.67 11.00
CA ASN A 145 17.63 2.91 12.41
C ASN A 145 19.12 3.18 12.62
N TYR A 146 19.52 3.48 13.85
CA TYR A 146 20.91 3.78 14.20
C TYR A 146 21.90 2.62 14.00
N LYS A 147 21.41 1.39 13.80
CA LYS A 147 22.21 0.21 13.46
C LYS A 147 22.26 -0.08 11.95
N GLY A 148 21.60 0.74 11.14
CA GLY A 148 21.49 0.55 9.70
C GLY A 148 20.35 -0.39 9.26
N GLY A 149 19.52 -0.87 10.19
CA GLY A 149 18.37 -1.72 9.87
C GLY A 149 17.24 -0.92 9.20
N VAL A 150 16.59 -1.51 8.19
CA VAL A 150 15.54 -0.86 7.38
C VAL A 150 14.27 -0.65 8.19
N LEU A 151 13.93 0.59 8.49
CA LEU A 151 12.69 0.96 9.19
C LEU A 151 11.49 1.00 8.26
N ASN A 152 11.68 1.48 7.04
CA ASN A 152 10.67 1.58 5.99
C ASN A 152 11.35 1.86 4.65
N ASP A 153 10.64 1.58 3.55
CA ASP A 153 11.10 1.76 2.18
C ASP A 153 10.07 2.55 1.34
N PRO A 154 9.69 3.77 1.76
CA PRO A 154 8.61 4.51 1.14
C PRO A 154 8.96 5.01 -0.26
N VAL A 155 7.93 5.31 -1.03
CA VAL A 155 8.05 6.25 -2.15
C VAL A 155 7.97 7.67 -1.58
N LEU A 156 9.07 8.40 -1.68
CA LEU A 156 9.14 9.81 -1.33
C LEU A 156 8.70 10.65 -2.52
N MET A 157 7.78 11.57 -2.33
CA MET A 157 7.29 12.50 -3.36
C MET A 157 7.60 13.94 -2.93
N ARG A 158 8.32 14.70 -3.76
CA ARG A 158 8.48 16.13 -3.56
C ARG A 158 7.36 16.87 -4.26
N ILE A 159 6.38 17.31 -3.50
CA ILE A 159 5.17 17.99 -4.02
C ILE A 159 5.43 19.47 -4.29
N ALA A 160 6.23 20.11 -3.44
CA ALA A 160 6.65 21.49 -3.57
C ALA A 160 8.07 21.65 -3.02
N ASP A 161 8.66 22.82 -3.15
CA ASP A 161 10.03 23.08 -2.66
C ASP A 161 10.17 22.80 -1.16
N ASN A 162 9.11 23.05 -0.40
CA ASN A 162 9.04 22.90 1.04
C ASN A 162 8.04 21.85 1.51
N GLU A 163 7.66 20.90 0.65
CA GLU A 163 6.66 19.87 0.98
C GLU A 163 7.02 18.51 0.36
N PHE A 164 7.15 17.50 1.22
CA PHE A 164 7.42 16.11 0.87
C PHE A 164 6.35 15.19 1.46
N TRP A 165 5.94 14.19 0.68
CA TRP A 165 5.06 13.11 1.14
C TRP A 165 5.82 11.80 1.13
N PHE A 166 5.70 11.03 2.21
CA PHE A 166 6.20 9.68 2.33
C PHE A 166 5.02 8.72 2.19
N SER A 167 4.96 7.96 1.09
CA SER A 167 3.98 6.88 0.89
C SER A 167 4.52 5.62 1.53
N LEU A 168 3.94 5.20 2.65
CA LEU A 168 4.55 4.25 3.58
C LEU A 168 4.36 2.79 3.19
N SER A 169 5.40 1.98 3.45
CA SER A 169 5.27 0.55 3.68
C SER A 169 4.75 0.25 5.10
N ASP A 170 4.66 -1.02 5.50
CA ASP A 170 3.98 -1.48 6.72
C ASP A 170 4.77 -1.21 8.01
N SER A 171 5.11 0.05 8.27
CA SER A 171 5.66 0.48 9.57
C SER A 171 5.33 1.94 9.89
N ASP A 172 5.29 2.30 11.17
CA ASP A 172 4.82 3.62 11.62
C ASP A 172 5.94 4.69 11.57
N ILE A 173 6.33 5.06 10.35
CA ILE A 173 7.33 6.10 10.10
C ILE A 173 6.86 7.48 10.59
N GLY A 174 5.57 7.77 10.62
CA GLY A 174 5.08 9.04 11.13
C GLY A 174 5.54 9.31 12.56
N LEU A 175 5.45 8.31 13.44
CA LEU A 175 5.94 8.42 14.82
C LEU A 175 7.48 8.54 14.88
N TYR A 176 8.19 7.80 14.02
CA TYR A 176 9.65 7.90 13.93
C TYR A 176 10.08 9.31 13.52
N LEU A 177 9.51 9.87 12.46
CA LEU A 177 9.84 11.23 11.99
C LEU A 177 9.54 12.29 13.04
N GLN A 178 8.40 12.20 13.74
CA GLN A 178 8.07 13.08 14.85
C GLN A 178 9.08 12.92 16.01
N GLY A 179 9.49 11.69 16.32
CA GLY A 179 10.48 11.39 17.35
C GLY A 179 11.86 11.97 17.00
N VAL A 180 12.28 11.85 15.75
CA VAL A 180 13.56 12.44 15.27
C VAL A 180 13.57 13.97 15.42
N ASN A 181 12.42 14.63 15.22
CA ASN A 181 12.28 16.08 15.36
C ASN A 181 11.67 16.52 16.70
N ALA A 182 11.65 15.66 17.72
CA ALA A 182 11.02 15.97 19.01
C ALA A 182 11.62 17.22 19.71
N ASN A 183 12.90 17.50 19.50
CA ASN A 183 13.59 18.68 20.00
C ASN A 183 13.39 19.94 19.13
N LYS A 184 12.55 19.87 18.10
CA LYS A 184 12.29 20.94 17.13
C LYS A 184 13.54 21.52 16.46
N ARG A 185 14.52 20.69 16.21
CA ARG A 185 15.76 21.04 15.51
C ARG A 185 15.50 21.57 14.09
N PHE A 186 14.44 21.04 13.44
CA PHE A 186 14.02 21.46 12.11
C PHE A 186 12.66 22.16 12.19
N ASN A 187 12.50 23.26 11.49
CA ASN A 187 11.23 23.96 11.39
C ASN A 187 10.34 23.30 10.33
N VAL A 188 9.69 22.20 10.72
CA VAL A 188 8.79 21.42 9.88
C VAL A 188 7.56 20.98 10.68
N GLU A 189 6.44 20.85 9.96
CA GLU A 189 5.24 20.13 10.37
C GLU A 189 5.31 18.70 9.82
N ILE A 190 4.96 17.72 10.66
CA ILE A 190 4.96 16.29 10.32
C ILE A 190 3.61 15.73 10.71
N ASP A 191 2.80 15.37 9.71
CA ASP A 191 1.43 14.90 9.90
C ASP A 191 1.02 13.83 8.89
N GLU A 192 0.05 13.00 9.27
CA GLU A 192 -0.64 12.10 8.33
C GLU A 192 -1.72 12.89 7.61
N ILE A 193 -1.65 12.95 6.29
CA ILE A 193 -2.61 13.69 5.48
C ILE A 193 -3.68 12.78 4.87
N ASP A 194 -4.86 13.33 4.62
CA ASP A 194 -5.96 12.64 3.92
C ASP A 194 -5.73 12.67 2.38
N ALA A 195 -4.66 11.98 1.96
CA ALA A 195 -4.34 11.74 0.56
C ALA A 195 -4.18 10.23 0.36
N CYS A 196 -5.20 9.57 -0.18
CA CYS A 196 -5.25 8.12 -0.25
C CYS A 196 -5.05 7.61 -1.68
N PRO A 197 -4.09 6.68 -1.90
CA PRO A 197 -3.80 6.15 -3.22
C PRO A 197 -4.72 5.00 -3.64
N VAL A 198 -4.98 4.95 -4.96
CA VAL A 198 -5.35 3.74 -5.68
C VAL A 198 -4.34 3.51 -6.80
N GLN A 199 -4.02 2.25 -7.10
CA GLN A 199 -3.15 1.91 -8.22
C GLN A 199 -3.97 1.49 -9.43
N ILE A 200 -3.57 1.95 -10.61
CA ILE A 200 -4.10 1.60 -11.92
C ILE A 200 -2.97 0.89 -12.68
N GLN A 201 -3.03 -0.43 -12.79
CA GLN A 201 -1.90 -1.26 -13.23
C GLN A 201 -2.30 -2.18 -14.39
N GLY A 202 -1.41 -2.32 -15.37
CA GLY A 202 -1.56 -3.20 -16.52
C GLY A 202 -1.39 -2.50 -17.86
N PRO A 203 -1.32 -3.23 -18.99
CA PRO A 203 -0.96 -2.70 -20.30
C PRO A 203 -1.93 -1.63 -20.85
N LYS A 204 -3.18 -1.59 -20.35
CA LYS A 204 -4.17 -0.57 -20.74
C LYS A 204 -4.27 0.60 -19.75
N SER A 205 -3.39 0.68 -18.77
CA SER A 205 -3.41 1.74 -17.75
C SER A 205 -3.34 3.13 -18.36
N LYS A 206 -2.42 3.37 -19.31
CA LYS A 206 -2.27 4.66 -19.97
C LYS A 206 -3.52 5.06 -20.76
N ALA A 207 -4.11 4.12 -21.50
CA ALA A 207 -5.34 4.39 -22.26
C ALA A 207 -6.51 4.74 -21.32
N LEU A 208 -6.63 4.04 -20.20
CA LEU A 208 -7.61 4.37 -19.16
C LEU A 208 -7.36 5.75 -18.57
N MET A 209 -6.10 6.07 -18.23
CA MET A 209 -5.76 7.37 -17.65
C MET A 209 -6.04 8.52 -18.62
N ASN A 210 -5.72 8.37 -19.91
CA ASN A 210 -6.07 9.37 -20.93
C ASN A 210 -7.59 9.63 -21.00
N ASP A 211 -8.41 8.57 -20.92
CA ASP A 211 -9.87 8.74 -20.88
C ASP A 211 -10.38 9.41 -19.60
N LEU A 212 -9.62 9.25 -18.51
CA LEU A 212 -10.02 9.70 -17.18
C LEU A 212 -9.66 11.17 -16.92
N ILE A 213 -8.49 11.60 -17.38
CA ILE A 213 -7.97 12.95 -17.11
C ILE A 213 -7.85 13.82 -18.38
N GLY A 214 -7.99 13.24 -19.58
CA GLY A 214 -7.91 13.98 -20.85
C GLY A 214 -6.61 14.78 -20.99
N ASP A 215 -6.72 16.00 -21.52
CA ASP A 215 -5.59 16.89 -21.77
C ASP A 215 -5.05 17.61 -20.54
N GLN A 216 -5.50 17.25 -19.33
CA GLN A 216 -4.99 17.88 -18.09
C GLN A 216 -3.50 17.60 -17.86
N VAL A 217 -3.04 16.45 -18.34
CA VAL A 217 -1.65 15.99 -18.15
C VAL A 217 -1.19 15.24 -19.39
N ASP A 218 -0.02 15.61 -19.89
CA ASP A 218 0.65 14.84 -20.94
C ASP A 218 1.33 13.60 -20.35
N LEU A 219 0.63 12.48 -20.41
CA LEU A 219 1.10 11.19 -19.88
C LEU A 219 2.27 10.59 -20.68
N ASP A 220 2.56 11.08 -21.90
CA ASP A 220 3.72 10.64 -22.68
C ASP A 220 5.02 11.18 -22.12
N ASN A 221 4.97 12.35 -21.50
CA ASN A 221 6.13 13.05 -20.96
C ASN A 221 6.29 12.91 -19.43
N ILE A 222 5.41 12.16 -18.74
CA ILE A 222 5.65 11.83 -17.33
C ILE A 222 6.66 10.67 -17.25
N PRO A 223 7.85 10.86 -16.68
CA PRO A 223 8.81 9.78 -16.48
C PRO A 223 8.40 8.91 -15.29
N PHE A 224 8.98 7.71 -15.17
CA PHE A 224 8.78 6.84 -14.00
C PHE A 224 9.09 7.61 -12.70
N TYR A 225 8.19 7.56 -11.71
CA TYR A 225 8.14 8.42 -10.53
C TYR A 225 7.96 9.91 -10.83
N GLY A 226 7.55 10.29 -12.05
CA GLY A 226 7.05 11.64 -12.31
C GLY A 226 5.69 11.85 -11.69
N LEU A 227 5.45 13.06 -11.21
CA LEU A 227 4.20 13.48 -10.59
C LEU A 227 3.51 14.54 -11.45
N ALA A 228 2.19 14.56 -11.41
CA ALA A 228 1.38 15.63 -12.01
C ALA A 228 0.11 15.85 -11.16
N GLU A 229 -0.40 17.07 -11.17
CA GLU A 229 -1.71 17.36 -10.59
C GLU A 229 -2.80 17.22 -11.65
N ALA A 230 -3.90 16.58 -11.30
CA ALA A 230 -5.06 16.42 -12.16
C ALA A 230 -6.35 16.31 -11.33
N LYS A 231 -7.49 16.44 -12.01
CA LYS A 231 -8.79 16.15 -11.43
C LYS A 231 -9.31 14.81 -11.96
N VAL A 232 -9.67 13.92 -11.06
CA VAL A 232 -10.32 12.64 -11.34
C VAL A 232 -11.72 12.65 -10.75
N GLY A 233 -12.74 12.47 -11.58
CA GLY A 233 -14.14 12.63 -11.12
C GLY A 233 -14.44 14.03 -10.55
N GLY A 234 -13.74 15.06 -11.05
CA GLY A 234 -13.86 16.43 -10.56
C GLY A 234 -13.09 16.72 -9.26
N ARG A 235 -12.34 15.76 -8.71
CA ARG A 235 -11.64 15.86 -7.43
C ARG A 235 -10.14 15.97 -7.62
N SER A 236 -9.48 16.79 -6.80
CA SER A 236 -8.04 17.06 -6.88
C SER A 236 -7.22 15.82 -6.51
N CYS A 237 -6.32 15.44 -7.38
CA CYS A 237 -5.42 14.29 -7.22
C CYS A 237 -3.98 14.65 -7.59
N VAL A 238 -3.03 13.96 -6.98
CA VAL A 238 -1.68 13.83 -7.50
C VAL A 238 -1.61 12.49 -8.24
N ILE A 239 -1.14 12.53 -9.47
CA ILE A 239 -0.91 11.34 -10.31
C ILE A 239 0.58 11.05 -10.31
N SER A 240 0.95 9.79 -10.05
CA SER A 240 2.33 9.31 -10.18
C SER A 240 2.39 8.21 -11.25
N GLN A 241 3.38 8.26 -12.13
CA GLN A 241 3.70 7.10 -12.97
C GLN A 241 4.54 6.12 -12.17
N SER A 242 3.87 5.26 -11.44
CA SER A 242 4.46 4.29 -10.52
C SER A 242 3.54 3.10 -10.29
N GLY A 243 3.97 2.15 -9.48
CA GLY A 243 3.20 1.00 -9.07
C GLY A 243 4.04 -0.14 -8.52
N PHE A 244 3.35 -1.11 -7.91
CA PHE A 244 3.93 -2.24 -7.20
C PHE A 244 3.77 -3.57 -7.96
N SER A 245 3.76 -3.52 -9.30
CA SER A 245 3.43 -4.70 -10.12
C SER A 245 4.47 -5.08 -11.17
N GLY A 246 5.38 -4.18 -11.50
CA GLY A 246 6.24 -4.34 -12.67
C GLY A 246 5.52 -4.25 -14.02
N GLU A 247 4.24 -3.91 -14.02
CA GLU A 247 3.48 -3.55 -15.22
C GLU A 247 3.47 -2.03 -15.39
N ALA A 248 3.15 -1.57 -16.60
CA ALA A 248 2.86 -0.15 -16.80
C ALA A 248 1.70 0.29 -15.89
N GLY A 249 1.84 1.43 -15.24
CA GLY A 249 0.83 1.86 -14.31
C GLY A 249 0.97 3.26 -13.76
N TYR A 250 -0.06 3.63 -13.01
CA TYR A 250 -0.17 4.92 -12.35
C TYR A 250 -0.73 4.72 -10.94
N GLU A 251 -0.42 5.66 -10.07
CA GLU A 251 -1.03 5.80 -8.75
C GLU A 251 -1.77 7.12 -8.70
N ILE A 252 -3.00 7.11 -8.19
CA ILE A 252 -3.86 8.27 -8.04
C ILE A 252 -4.01 8.55 -6.56
N TYR A 253 -3.35 9.60 -6.07
CA TYR A 253 -3.43 10.05 -4.68
C TYR A 253 -4.56 11.09 -4.56
N LEU A 254 -5.72 10.65 -4.11
CA LEU A 254 -6.89 11.54 -3.95
C LEU A 254 -6.75 12.40 -2.70
N ARG A 255 -6.76 13.72 -2.86
CA ARG A 255 -6.80 14.67 -1.73
C ARG A 255 -8.20 14.71 -1.12
N ASN A 256 -8.29 14.81 0.21
CA ASN A 256 -9.53 14.73 0.97
C ASN A 256 -10.34 13.46 0.64
N ALA A 257 -9.64 12.33 0.63
CA ALA A 257 -10.19 11.05 0.23
C ALA A 257 -11.37 10.60 1.10
N THR A 258 -11.35 10.95 2.38
CA THR A 258 -12.46 10.69 3.31
C THR A 258 -13.79 11.25 2.81
N LEU A 259 -13.77 12.37 2.09
CA LEU A 259 -14.96 13.02 1.56
C LEU A 259 -15.31 12.57 0.13
N PHE A 260 -14.29 12.25 -0.69
CA PHE A 260 -14.46 12.17 -2.14
C PHE A 260 -14.09 10.81 -2.73
N ALA A 261 -13.84 9.79 -1.90
CA ALA A 261 -13.44 8.45 -2.36
C ALA A 261 -14.41 7.86 -3.38
N GLU A 262 -15.73 8.00 -3.15
CA GLU A 262 -16.75 7.42 -4.03
C GLU A 262 -16.79 8.10 -5.41
N ASP A 263 -16.61 9.42 -5.47
CA ASP A 263 -16.60 10.18 -6.73
C ASP A 263 -15.46 9.71 -7.64
N MET A 264 -14.25 9.67 -7.09
CA MET A 264 -13.06 9.24 -7.82
C MET A 264 -13.16 7.77 -8.24
N TRP A 265 -13.52 6.89 -7.30
CA TRP A 265 -13.66 5.45 -7.56
C TRP A 265 -14.66 5.14 -8.68
N ASN A 266 -15.84 5.77 -8.63
CA ASN A 266 -16.87 5.59 -9.65
C ASN A 266 -16.46 6.16 -11.00
N ALA A 267 -15.71 7.28 -11.04
CA ALA A 267 -15.15 7.82 -12.28
C ALA A 267 -14.18 6.82 -12.92
N VAL A 268 -13.27 6.23 -12.13
CA VAL A 268 -12.34 5.19 -12.62
C VAL A 268 -13.10 3.97 -13.13
N LEU A 269 -14.09 3.46 -12.39
CA LEU A 269 -14.90 2.32 -12.83
C LEU A 269 -15.64 2.61 -14.13
N LYS A 270 -16.21 3.80 -14.26
CA LYS A 270 -16.95 4.21 -15.47
C LYS A 270 -16.03 4.27 -16.70
N ALA A 271 -14.88 4.96 -16.59
CA ALA A 271 -13.91 5.04 -17.68
C ALA A 271 -13.29 3.65 -17.99
N GLY A 272 -13.10 2.84 -16.97
CA GLY A 272 -12.48 1.52 -17.07
C GLY A 272 -13.29 0.45 -17.81
N LYS A 273 -14.61 0.62 -17.97
CA LYS A 273 -15.47 -0.41 -18.60
C LYS A 273 -14.99 -0.84 -19.99
N LYS A 274 -14.67 0.12 -20.86
CA LYS A 274 -14.19 -0.17 -22.23
C LYS A 274 -12.79 -0.79 -22.26
N HIS A 275 -12.01 -0.62 -21.20
CA HIS A 275 -10.66 -1.19 -21.05
C HIS A 275 -10.65 -2.55 -20.34
N LYS A 276 -11.82 -3.08 -19.97
CA LYS A 276 -11.99 -4.31 -19.17
C LYS A 276 -11.31 -4.20 -17.80
N LEU A 277 -11.47 -3.04 -17.17
CA LEU A 277 -10.96 -2.79 -15.83
C LEU A 277 -11.54 -3.82 -14.84
N MET A 278 -10.65 -4.37 -14.03
CA MET A 278 -11.02 -5.24 -12.92
C MET A 278 -10.48 -4.69 -11.61
N VAL A 279 -11.30 -4.67 -10.57
CA VAL A 279 -10.82 -4.41 -9.20
C VAL A 279 -10.21 -5.69 -8.66
N ILE A 280 -8.96 -5.63 -8.23
CA ILE A 280 -8.23 -6.78 -7.70
C ILE A 280 -7.46 -6.42 -6.43
N ALA A 281 -6.99 -7.43 -5.71
CA ALA A 281 -6.04 -7.24 -4.62
C ALA A 281 -4.63 -6.98 -5.15
N PRO A 282 -3.76 -6.31 -4.37
CA PRO A 282 -2.35 -6.18 -4.72
C PRO A 282 -1.70 -7.53 -5.02
N ALA A 283 -1.14 -7.64 -6.22
CA ALA A 283 -0.68 -8.91 -6.78
C ALA A 283 0.76 -9.22 -6.36
N HIS A 284 0.97 -9.77 -5.15
CA HIS A 284 2.30 -10.06 -4.61
C HIS A 284 3.16 -10.95 -5.51
N HIS A 285 2.56 -11.91 -6.20
CA HIS A 285 3.28 -12.73 -7.18
C HIS A 285 3.83 -11.89 -8.35
N ARG A 286 3.16 -10.80 -8.71
CA ARG A 286 3.66 -9.88 -9.76
C ARG A 286 4.85 -9.06 -9.28
N ARG A 287 4.79 -8.50 -8.07
CA ARG A 287 5.91 -7.73 -7.55
C ARG A 287 7.17 -8.62 -7.41
N ILE A 288 7.02 -9.88 -6.98
CA ILE A 288 8.12 -10.85 -6.89
C ILE A 288 8.71 -11.12 -8.27
N GLN A 289 7.88 -11.36 -9.29
CA GLN A 289 8.35 -11.55 -10.67
C GLN A 289 9.09 -10.32 -11.23
N ALA A 290 8.76 -9.12 -10.73
CA ALA A 290 9.40 -7.87 -11.11
C ALA A 290 10.64 -7.53 -10.26
N GLY A 291 10.99 -8.35 -9.27
CA GLY A 291 12.09 -8.10 -8.34
C GLY A 291 11.82 -6.95 -7.38
N ILE A 292 10.57 -6.63 -7.10
CA ILE A 292 10.19 -5.54 -6.18
C ILE A 292 10.09 -6.10 -4.76
N LEU A 293 10.88 -5.56 -3.86
CA LEU A 293 10.89 -5.94 -2.44
C LEU A 293 9.65 -5.37 -1.70
N SER A 294 9.32 -5.98 -0.59
CA SER A 294 8.24 -5.57 0.30
C SER A 294 8.71 -5.61 1.74
N TRP A 295 8.71 -4.49 2.40
CA TRP A 295 9.03 -4.40 3.81
C TRP A 295 8.10 -5.28 4.65
N GLY A 296 8.66 -5.96 5.64
CA GLY A 296 7.95 -6.91 6.49
C GLY A 296 7.78 -8.31 5.88
N GLN A 297 8.06 -8.49 4.57
CA GLN A 297 8.02 -9.79 3.90
C GLN A 297 9.41 -10.26 3.44
N ASP A 298 10.16 -9.38 2.80
CA ASP A 298 11.49 -9.70 2.24
C ASP A 298 12.61 -9.07 3.08
N MET A 299 12.35 -8.00 3.77
CA MET A 299 13.27 -7.27 4.63
C MET A 299 12.53 -6.59 5.78
N ASP A 300 13.26 -6.26 6.84
CA ASP A 300 12.77 -5.55 8.03
C ASP A 300 13.92 -4.82 8.73
N HIS A 301 13.71 -4.39 9.97
CA HIS A 301 14.69 -3.65 10.77
C HIS A 301 15.93 -4.49 11.19
N GLU A 302 15.93 -5.79 10.95
CA GLU A 302 17.10 -6.67 11.17
C GLU A 302 18.00 -6.77 9.94
N HIS A 303 17.55 -6.28 8.78
CA HIS A 303 18.29 -6.25 7.53
C HIS A 303 18.79 -4.84 7.24
N ASN A 304 20.03 -4.70 6.77
CA ASN A 304 20.50 -3.44 6.21
C ASN A 304 20.28 -3.37 4.68
N PRO A 305 20.30 -2.18 4.07
CA PRO A 305 20.02 -2.03 2.63
C PRO A 305 20.98 -2.76 1.69
N PHE A 306 22.15 -3.19 2.16
CA PHE A 306 23.12 -3.94 1.35
C PHE A 306 22.87 -5.46 1.36
N GLN A 307 21.93 -5.93 2.17
CA GLN A 307 21.54 -7.34 2.26
C GLN A 307 20.30 -7.66 1.45
N CYS A 308 19.68 -6.63 0.82
CA CYS A 308 18.41 -6.77 0.09
C CYS A 308 18.60 -6.64 -1.41
#